data_5aedacd9be269fd27a6c55d38e1a067d
#
_entry.id   5aedacd9be269fd27a6c55d38e1a067d
#
_cell.length_a   1.000
_cell.length_b   1.000
_cell.length_c   1.000
_cell.angle_alpha   90.00
_cell.angle_beta   90.00
_cell.angle_gamma   90.00
#
_symmetry.space_group_name_H-M   'P 1'
#
loop_
_entity.id
_entity.type
_entity.pdbx_description
1 polymer ?
#
loop_
_entity_poly.entity_id
_entity_poly.type
_entity_poly.pdbx_seq_one_letter_code
_entity_poly.pdbx_strand_id
1 'polypeptide(L)'
;MNDFYATLDLNISSLTPRSVKLLAFLQAHADKEGVSFWSKRKTCEALGISESTYARALRELTRAGLVEVKPRFDENGRQRSNTYRVVNTKGLKYRADMDDVEKLHHREMKVYSQIMLQIGEDSWAISRRSLADACGCSKRSISRLVAALRDKGILCVRAEDRSFMGNKGQSFNRFRRYKPAELLLLRCILLMLLSSLNTPV
;
A
#
# COMPACT_ATOMS: atom_id res chain seq x y z
N MET A 1 -6.20 15.12 11.19
CA MET A 1 -6.15 13.82 10.54
C MET A 1 -5.82 14.08 9.07
N ASN A 2 -4.55 13.94 8.70
CA ASN A 2 -4.12 14.27 7.34
C ASN A 2 -4.41 13.07 6.42
N ASP A 3 -5.51 13.18 5.69
CA ASP A 3 -5.88 12.20 4.66
C ASP A 3 -4.97 12.37 3.44
N PHE A 4 -3.93 11.58 3.35
CA PHE A 4 -3.05 11.58 2.19
C PHE A 4 -3.62 10.69 1.08
N TYR A 5 -3.84 11.29 -0.09
CA TYR A 5 -4.22 10.57 -1.29
C TYR A 5 -2.95 10.10 -2.00
N ALA A 6 -2.68 8.82 -1.99
CA ALA A 6 -1.66 8.27 -2.88
C ALA A 6 -2.25 8.17 -4.29
N THR A 7 -1.74 8.98 -5.22
CA THR A 7 -2.04 8.84 -6.64
C THR A 7 -1.05 7.83 -7.21
N LEU A 8 -1.51 6.63 -7.50
CA LEU A 8 -0.69 5.61 -8.14
C LEU A 8 -1.17 5.43 -9.56
N ASP A 9 -0.30 5.68 -10.50
CA ASP A 9 -0.58 5.47 -11.92
C ASP A 9 -0.74 3.96 -12.22
N LEU A 10 -1.51 3.64 -13.25
CA LEU A 10 -1.74 2.27 -13.75
C LEU A 10 -0.45 1.50 -14.07
N ASN A 11 0.69 2.17 -14.15
CA ASN A 11 2.02 1.61 -14.39
C ASN A 11 2.72 0.97 -13.17
N ILE A 12 2.06 0.85 -12.02
CA ILE A 12 2.64 0.17 -10.85
C ILE A 12 2.99 -1.29 -11.13
N SER A 13 2.29 -1.93 -12.07
CA SER A 13 2.57 -3.33 -12.44
C SER A 13 4.01 -3.56 -12.86
N SER A 14 4.64 -2.59 -13.55
CA SER A 14 6.04 -2.66 -13.99
C SER A 14 7.05 -2.40 -12.86
N LEU A 15 6.65 -1.78 -11.75
CA LEU A 15 7.53 -1.43 -10.66
C LEU A 15 7.83 -2.62 -9.74
N THR A 16 9.05 -2.63 -9.19
CA THR A 16 9.36 -3.60 -8.13
C THR A 16 8.55 -3.31 -6.86
N PRO A 17 8.25 -4.34 -6.04
CA PRO A 17 7.51 -4.13 -4.80
C PRO A 17 8.13 -3.12 -3.83
N ARG A 18 9.46 -3.01 -3.84
CA ARG A 18 10.21 -2.06 -3.00
C ARG A 18 10.03 -0.62 -3.49
N SER A 19 10.02 -0.42 -4.80
CA SER A 19 9.76 0.89 -5.41
C SER A 19 8.33 1.34 -5.16
N VAL A 20 7.35 0.44 -5.24
CA VAL A 20 5.96 0.75 -4.89
C VAL A 20 5.85 1.18 -3.42
N LYS A 21 6.51 0.47 -2.49
CA LYS A 21 6.50 0.85 -1.07
C LYS A 21 7.18 2.20 -0.83
N LEU A 22 8.31 2.48 -1.49
CA LEU A 22 8.99 3.77 -1.41
C LEU A 22 8.11 4.89 -1.97
N LEU A 23 7.46 4.68 -3.11
CA LEU A 23 6.55 5.66 -3.70
C LEU A 23 5.40 5.99 -2.74
N ALA A 24 4.74 4.99 -2.19
CA ALA A 24 3.65 5.17 -1.23
C ALA A 24 4.12 5.93 0.03
N PHE A 25 5.33 5.62 0.53
CA PHE A 25 5.93 6.33 1.65
C PHE A 25 6.20 7.82 1.34
N LEU A 26 6.80 8.11 0.18
CA LEU A 26 7.06 9.49 -0.22
C LEU A 26 5.77 10.29 -0.41
N GLN A 27 4.72 9.67 -0.99
CA GLN A 27 3.41 10.28 -1.15
C GLN A 27 2.74 10.57 0.19
N ALA A 28 2.79 9.62 1.11
CA ALA A 28 2.19 9.74 2.43
C ALA A 28 2.84 10.87 3.27
N HIS A 29 4.13 11.15 3.02
CA HIS A 29 4.89 12.22 3.69
C HIS A 29 5.05 13.49 2.85
N ALA A 30 4.38 13.58 1.72
CA ALA A 30 4.41 14.76 0.88
C ALA A 30 3.49 15.86 1.43
N ASP A 31 3.88 17.10 1.23
CA ASP A 31 3.05 18.26 1.48
C ASP A 31 1.93 18.41 0.43
N LYS A 32 1.18 19.51 0.50
CA LYS A 32 0.09 19.81 -0.45
C LYS A 32 0.56 19.95 -1.89
N GLU A 33 1.85 20.21 -2.10
CA GLU A 33 2.49 20.39 -3.40
C GLU A 33 3.11 19.08 -3.92
N GLY A 34 2.97 18.00 -3.18
CA GLY A 34 3.52 16.69 -3.51
C GLY A 34 5.01 16.55 -3.19
N VAL A 35 5.54 17.39 -2.31
CA VAL A 35 6.98 17.45 -1.99
C VAL A 35 7.26 16.85 -0.62
N SER A 36 8.21 15.94 -0.56
CA SER A 36 8.71 15.31 0.66
C SER A 36 10.18 15.68 0.91
N PHE A 37 10.53 15.90 2.20
CA PHE A 37 11.87 16.29 2.63
C PHE A 37 12.54 15.24 3.53
N TRP A 38 12.06 14.02 3.53
CA TRP A 38 12.60 12.97 4.38
C TRP A 38 14.03 12.61 3.99
N SER A 39 14.91 12.49 5.00
CA SER A 39 16.29 12.07 4.75
C SER A 39 16.34 10.60 4.34
N LYS A 40 17.31 10.25 3.49
CA LYS A 40 17.55 8.86 3.06
C LYS A 40 17.62 7.90 4.25
N ARG A 41 18.38 8.27 5.31
CA ARG A 41 18.56 7.45 6.51
C ARG A 41 17.23 7.17 7.20
N LYS A 42 16.45 8.23 7.51
CA LYS A 42 15.13 8.07 8.17
C LYS A 42 14.16 7.25 7.32
N THR A 43 14.17 7.44 6.00
CA THR A 43 13.35 6.63 5.09
C THR A 43 13.75 5.16 5.10
N CYS A 44 15.06 4.86 5.10
CA CYS A 44 15.56 3.49 5.18
C CYS A 44 15.16 2.82 6.51
N GLU A 45 15.28 3.54 7.62
CA GLU A 45 14.89 3.07 8.95
C GLU A 45 13.39 2.77 9.01
N ALA A 46 12.53 3.71 8.56
CA ALA A 46 11.07 3.54 8.56
C ALA A 46 10.60 2.39 7.66
N LEU A 47 11.24 2.19 6.51
CA LEU A 47 10.88 1.12 5.58
C LEU A 47 11.56 -0.21 5.86
N GLY A 48 12.53 -0.28 6.77
CA GLY A 48 13.33 -1.47 7.05
C GLY A 48 14.15 -1.94 5.83
N ILE A 49 14.73 -1.01 5.05
CA ILE A 49 15.51 -1.32 3.85
C ILE A 49 16.93 -0.75 3.92
N SER A 50 17.86 -1.42 3.23
CA SER A 50 19.23 -0.90 3.10
C SER A 50 19.30 0.32 2.17
N GLU A 51 20.33 1.14 2.33
CA GLU A 51 20.58 2.30 1.48
C GLU A 51 20.76 1.92 0.00
N SER A 52 21.37 0.77 -0.28
CA SER A 52 21.52 0.26 -1.64
C SER A 52 20.18 -0.13 -2.28
N THR A 53 19.27 -0.67 -1.47
CA THR A 53 17.90 -0.98 -1.88
C THR A 53 17.11 0.29 -2.14
N TYR A 54 17.21 1.28 -1.24
CA TYR A 54 16.63 2.61 -1.41
C TYR A 54 17.10 3.27 -2.71
N ALA A 55 18.42 3.31 -2.95
CA ALA A 55 18.99 3.92 -4.15
C ALA A 55 18.51 3.24 -5.45
N ARG A 56 18.33 1.91 -5.44
CA ARG A 56 17.76 1.17 -6.57
C ARG A 56 16.30 1.53 -6.80
N ALA A 57 15.49 1.51 -5.73
CA ALA A 57 14.08 1.84 -5.80
C ALA A 57 13.88 3.29 -6.28
N LEU A 58 14.65 4.24 -5.75
CA LEU A 58 14.58 5.63 -6.16
C LEU A 58 14.93 5.83 -7.64
N ARG A 59 15.99 5.18 -8.13
CA ARG A 59 16.36 5.21 -9.56
C ARG A 59 15.25 4.65 -10.45
N GLU A 60 14.60 3.57 -10.03
CA GLU A 60 13.47 3.00 -10.76
C GLU A 60 12.31 4.00 -10.85
N LEU A 61 11.94 4.64 -9.74
CA LEU A 61 10.89 5.65 -9.69
C LEU A 61 11.22 6.88 -10.54
N THR A 62 12.47 7.35 -10.50
CA THR A 62 12.92 8.48 -11.32
C THR A 62 12.90 8.15 -12.81
N ARG A 63 13.34 6.95 -13.21
CA ARG A 63 13.26 6.50 -14.61
C ARG A 63 11.81 6.35 -15.10
N ALA A 64 10.91 5.95 -14.22
CA ALA A 64 9.48 5.87 -14.52
C ALA A 64 8.79 7.25 -14.55
N GLY A 65 9.50 8.34 -14.24
CA GLY A 65 8.93 9.69 -14.19
C GLY A 65 7.97 9.94 -13.03
N LEU A 66 7.99 9.09 -11.99
CA LEU A 66 7.08 9.17 -10.87
C LEU A 66 7.60 10.02 -9.71
N VAL A 67 8.92 10.19 -9.64
CA VAL A 67 9.58 11.00 -8.60
C VAL A 67 10.68 11.84 -9.22
N GLU A 68 10.62 13.13 -8.96
CA GLU A 68 11.72 14.07 -9.24
C GLU A 68 12.55 14.27 -7.98
N VAL A 69 13.87 14.24 -8.12
CA VAL A 69 14.82 14.44 -7.01
C VAL A 69 15.60 15.71 -7.25
N LYS A 70 15.55 16.65 -6.30
CA LYS A 70 16.34 17.87 -6.32
C LYS A 70 17.27 17.91 -5.11
N PRO A 71 18.60 18.11 -5.29
CA PRO A 71 19.50 18.30 -4.18
C PRO A 71 19.18 19.63 -3.47
N ARG A 72 19.38 19.64 -2.15
CA ARG A 72 19.28 20.88 -1.33
C ARG A 72 20.61 21.14 -0.67
N PHE A 73 20.96 22.42 -0.61
CA PHE A 73 22.16 22.90 0.06
C PHE A 73 21.76 23.94 1.10
N ASP A 74 22.52 24.07 2.17
CA ASP A 74 22.39 25.14 3.15
C ASP A 74 23.15 26.40 2.67
N GLU A 75 23.06 27.45 3.47
CA GLU A 75 23.72 28.73 3.19
C GLU A 75 25.27 28.63 3.12
N ASN A 76 25.82 27.57 3.72
CA ASN A 76 27.24 27.25 3.70
C ASN A 76 27.65 26.29 2.58
N GLY A 77 26.75 26.00 1.64
CA GLY A 77 26.97 25.07 0.55
C GLY A 77 27.02 23.59 0.95
N ARG A 78 26.63 23.23 2.19
CA ARG A 78 26.58 21.82 2.65
C ARG A 78 25.32 21.16 2.16
N GLN A 79 25.45 19.94 1.62
CA GLN A 79 24.30 19.18 1.15
C GLN A 79 23.38 18.78 2.31
N ARG A 80 22.12 19.18 2.23
CA ARG A 80 21.01 18.72 3.08
C ARG A 80 20.28 17.53 2.46
N SER A 81 19.22 17.07 3.13
CA SER A 81 18.32 16.05 2.56
C SER A 81 17.76 16.53 1.23
N ASN A 82 17.75 15.65 0.22
CA ASN A 82 17.13 15.95 -1.05
C ASN A 82 15.64 16.27 -0.89
N THR A 83 15.12 17.01 -1.84
CA THR A 83 13.70 17.19 -2.05
C THR A 83 13.21 16.11 -3.02
N TYR A 84 12.12 15.45 -2.67
CA TYR A 84 11.46 14.43 -3.49
C TYR A 84 10.09 14.94 -3.87
N ARG A 85 9.90 15.24 -5.14
CA ARG A 85 8.60 15.63 -5.66
C ARG A 85 7.94 14.42 -6.32
N VAL A 86 6.80 14.01 -5.80
CA VAL A 86 5.99 12.98 -6.45
C VAL A 86 5.23 13.63 -7.59
N VAL A 87 5.48 13.16 -8.80
CA VAL A 87 4.80 13.67 -9.99
C VAL A 87 3.37 13.17 -9.97
N ASN A 88 2.40 14.10 -9.94
CA ASN A 88 0.98 13.78 -10.01
C ASN A 88 0.66 13.26 -11.41
N THR A 89 0.75 11.98 -11.59
CA THR A 89 0.21 11.32 -12.77
C THR A 89 -1.31 11.32 -12.68
N LYS A 90 -1.99 11.54 -13.79
CA LYS A 90 -3.46 11.51 -13.90
C LYS A 90 -3.96 10.06 -13.74
N GLY A 91 -3.90 9.54 -12.53
CA GLY A 91 -4.28 8.16 -12.20
C GLY A 91 -5.40 8.08 -11.17
N LEU A 92 -5.89 6.88 -10.93
CA LEU A 92 -6.87 6.60 -9.88
C LEU A 92 -6.26 6.93 -8.51
N LYS A 93 -6.97 7.72 -7.73
CA LYS A 93 -6.58 8.10 -6.37
C LYS A 93 -7.17 7.10 -5.39
N TYR A 94 -6.34 6.57 -4.48
CA TYR A 94 -6.85 5.85 -3.32
C TYR A 94 -6.23 6.41 -2.03
N ARG A 95 -6.96 6.30 -0.94
CA ARG A 95 -6.46 6.67 0.37
C ARG A 95 -5.55 5.55 0.89
N ALA A 96 -4.27 5.84 1.09
CA ALA A 96 -3.40 5.01 1.90
C ALA A 96 -3.27 5.65 3.29
N ASP A 97 -3.50 4.86 4.34
CA ASP A 97 -3.18 5.27 5.69
C ASP A 97 -1.66 5.14 5.88
N MET A 98 -1.06 6.13 6.57
CA MET A 98 0.36 6.11 6.92
C MET A 98 0.73 4.84 7.67
N ASP A 99 -0.08 4.47 8.65
CA ASP A 99 0.08 3.26 9.44
C ASP A 99 0.11 2.01 8.56
N ASP A 100 -0.73 1.95 7.51
CA ASP A 100 -0.76 0.83 6.58
C ASP A 100 0.53 0.76 5.77
N VAL A 101 1.07 1.91 5.33
CA VAL A 101 2.32 1.96 4.55
C VAL A 101 3.50 1.45 5.35
N GLU A 102 3.59 1.81 6.63
CA GLU A 102 4.68 1.38 7.50
C GLU A 102 4.56 -0.11 7.89
N LYS A 103 3.36 -0.58 8.22
CA LYS A 103 3.09 -1.95 8.66
C LYS A 103 3.19 -3.00 7.55
N LEU A 104 2.98 -2.60 6.29
CA LEU A 104 2.96 -3.53 5.17
C LEU A 104 4.37 -3.87 4.67
N HIS A 105 4.63 -5.18 4.51
CA HIS A 105 5.81 -5.62 3.78
C HIS A 105 5.71 -5.18 2.31
N HIS A 106 6.84 -4.95 1.64
CA HIS A 106 6.86 -4.38 0.27
C HIS A 106 6.03 -5.19 -0.75
N ARG A 107 5.96 -6.52 -0.64
CA ARG A 107 5.12 -7.35 -1.52
C ARG A 107 3.63 -7.20 -1.20
N GLU A 108 3.29 -7.09 0.07
CA GLU A 108 1.93 -6.83 0.54
C GLU A 108 1.48 -5.45 0.05
N MET A 109 2.36 -4.43 0.17
CA MET A 109 2.08 -3.09 -0.31
C MET A 109 1.78 -3.05 -1.81
N LYS A 110 2.53 -3.81 -2.65
CA LYS A 110 2.26 -3.88 -4.09
C LYS A 110 0.88 -4.49 -4.38
N VAL A 111 0.52 -5.60 -3.71
CA VAL A 111 -0.79 -6.24 -3.88
C VAL A 111 -1.90 -5.33 -3.36
N TYR A 112 -1.72 -4.71 -2.21
CA TYR A 112 -2.67 -3.75 -1.64
C TYR A 112 -2.92 -2.58 -2.60
N SER A 113 -1.85 -1.96 -3.13
CA SER A 113 -1.96 -0.87 -4.08
C SER A 113 -2.72 -1.27 -5.35
N GLN A 114 -2.46 -2.46 -5.90
CA GLN A 114 -3.19 -2.96 -7.07
C GLN A 114 -4.67 -3.22 -6.78
N ILE A 115 -5.00 -3.73 -5.61
CA ILE A 115 -6.39 -3.90 -5.19
C ILE A 115 -7.07 -2.54 -5.08
N MET A 116 -6.44 -1.59 -4.37
CA MET A 116 -7.02 -0.27 -4.13
C MET A 116 -7.24 0.54 -5.42
N LEU A 117 -6.33 0.41 -6.40
CA LEU A 117 -6.51 1.02 -7.72
C LEU A 117 -7.73 0.48 -8.48
N GLN A 118 -8.09 -0.79 -8.27
CA GLN A 118 -9.19 -1.43 -8.97
C GLN A 118 -10.53 -1.26 -8.26
N ILE A 119 -10.54 -1.20 -6.92
CA ILE A 119 -11.80 -1.07 -6.16
C ILE A 119 -12.28 0.37 -6.00
N GLY A 120 -11.38 1.37 -6.11
CA GLY A 120 -11.74 2.75 -5.83
C GLY A 120 -12.28 2.92 -4.40
N GLU A 121 -13.44 3.57 -4.25
CA GLU A 121 -14.14 3.74 -2.97
C GLU A 121 -15.11 2.59 -2.64
N ASP A 122 -15.50 1.80 -3.63
CA ASP A 122 -16.47 0.72 -3.52
C ASP A 122 -15.81 -0.66 -3.40
N SER A 123 -16.62 -1.68 -3.06
CA SER A 123 -16.17 -3.06 -3.08
C SER A 123 -16.20 -3.61 -4.51
N TRP A 124 -15.13 -4.26 -4.95
CA TRP A 124 -15.06 -4.86 -6.28
C TRP A 124 -14.60 -6.31 -6.25
N ALA A 125 -15.08 -7.09 -7.20
CA ALA A 125 -14.68 -8.48 -7.37
C ALA A 125 -13.49 -8.57 -8.34
N ILE A 126 -12.34 -9.01 -7.84
CA ILE A 126 -11.11 -9.17 -8.62
C ILE A 126 -10.67 -10.61 -8.62
N SER A 127 -10.33 -11.14 -9.79
CA SER A 127 -9.82 -12.51 -9.90
C SER A 127 -8.37 -12.59 -9.38
N ARG A 128 -8.02 -13.73 -8.75
CA ARG A 128 -6.63 -13.99 -8.35
C ARG A 128 -5.68 -14.01 -9.54
N ARG A 129 -6.17 -14.37 -10.73
CA ARG A 129 -5.38 -14.37 -11.97
C ARG A 129 -5.03 -12.94 -12.38
N SER A 130 -6.03 -12.05 -12.42
CA SER A 130 -5.82 -10.65 -12.75
C SER A 130 -4.83 -9.97 -11.79
N LEU A 131 -4.95 -10.22 -10.47
CA LEU A 131 -3.99 -9.70 -9.49
C LEU A 131 -2.58 -10.29 -9.67
N ALA A 132 -2.49 -11.58 -10.01
CA ALA A 132 -1.20 -12.24 -10.24
C ALA A 132 -0.49 -11.62 -11.44
N ASP A 133 -1.20 -11.41 -12.54
CA ASP A 133 -0.71 -10.80 -13.75
C ASP A 133 -0.28 -9.34 -13.50
N ALA A 134 -1.12 -8.55 -12.83
CA ALA A 134 -0.82 -7.15 -12.47
C ALA A 134 0.35 -6.99 -11.49
N CYS A 135 0.55 -7.95 -10.57
CA CYS A 135 1.65 -7.91 -9.61
C CYS A 135 2.93 -8.61 -10.11
N GLY A 136 2.89 -9.31 -11.24
CA GLY A 136 4.00 -10.09 -11.76
C GLY A 136 4.41 -11.25 -10.83
N CYS A 137 3.43 -11.98 -10.27
CA CYS A 137 3.70 -13.07 -9.35
C CYS A 137 2.70 -14.24 -9.52
N SER A 138 2.96 -15.38 -8.86
CA SER A 138 2.10 -16.55 -8.95
C SER A 138 0.76 -16.38 -8.21
N LYS A 139 -0.30 -17.05 -8.64
CA LYS A 139 -1.59 -17.10 -7.94
C LYS A 139 -1.46 -17.57 -6.48
N ARG A 140 -0.52 -18.50 -6.20
CA ARG A 140 -0.22 -18.97 -4.85
C ARG A 140 0.37 -17.85 -3.98
N SER A 141 1.25 -17.03 -4.55
CA SER A 141 1.80 -15.86 -3.86
C SER A 141 0.71 -14.83 -3.55
N ILE A 142 -0.19 -14.55 -4.52
CA ILE A 142 -1.34 -13.67 -4.29
C ILE A 142 -2.22 -14.19 -3.16
N SER A 143 -2.56 -15.48 -3.13
CA SER A 143 -3.38 -16.05 -2.07
C SER A 143 -2.77 -15.85 -0.68
N ARG A 144 -1.44 -16.05 -0.53
CA ARG A 144 -0.74 -15.80 0.75
C ARG A 144 -0.73 -14.31 1.12
N LEU A 145 -0.44 -13.43 0.16
CA LEU A 145 -0.36 -11.98 0.42
C LEU A 145 -1.74 -11.39 0.77
N VAL A 146 -2.80 -11.85 0.09
CA VAL A 146 -4.18 -11.46 0.41
C VAL A 146 -4.60 -11.98 1.80
N ALA A 147 -4.22 -13.20 2.16
CA ALA A 147 -4.45 -13.72 3.51
C ALA A 147 -3.72 -12.87 4.57
N ALA A 148 -2.47 -12.52 4.33
CA ALA A 148 -1.71 -11.66 5.24
C ALA A 148 -2.34 -10.26 5.40
N LEU A 149 -2.85 -9.65 4.33
CA LEU A 149 -3.56 -8.37 4.38
C LEU A 149 -4.88 -8.46 5.18
N ARG A 150 -5.61 -9.57 5.02
CA ARG A 150 -6.81 -9.85 5.81
C ARG A 150 -6.48 -10.04 7.29
N ASP A 151 -5.47 -10.86 7.59
CA ASP A 151 -5.09 -11.19 8.96
C ASP A 151 -4.52 -9.97 9.72
N LYS A 152 -3.95 -9.00 8.98
CA LYS A 152 -3.57 -7.69 9.51
C LYS A 152 -4.75 -6.70 9.68
N GLY A 153 -5.97 -7.10 9.30
CA GLY A 153 -7.15 -6.26 9.40
C GLY A 153 -7.17 -5.06 8.42
N ILE A 154 -6.41 -5.15 7.32
CA ILE A 154 -6.34 -4.06 6.32
C ILE A 154 -7.41 -4.21 5.26
N LEU A 155 -7.69 -5.46 4.84
CA LEU A 155 -8.70 -5.77 3.85
C LEU A 155 -9.71 -6.78 4.37
N CYS A 156 -11.00 -6.48 4.16
CA CYS A 156 -12.05 -7.47 4.23
C CYS A 156 -12.13 -8.21 2.89
N VAL A 157 -12.05 -9.54 2.94
CA VAL A 157 -12.06 -10.38 1.73
C VAL A 157 -13.20 -11.38 1.85
N ARG A 158 -14.13 -11.36 0.90
CA ARG A 158 -15.19 -12.36 0.76
C ARG A 158 -14.97 -13.14 -0.51
N ALA A 159 -15.00 -14.46 -0.42
CA ALA A 159 -15.04 -15.31 -1.61
C ALA A 159 -16.46 -15.24 -2.21
N GLU A 160 -16.55 -15.01 -3.50
CA GLU A 160 -17.80 -15.12 -4.27
C GLU A 160 -17.68 -16.23 -5.29
N ASP A 161 -18.50 -17.24 -5.14
CA ASP A 161 -18.68 -18.27 -6.15
C ASP A 161 -19.79 -17.84 -7.11
N ARG A 162 -19.41 -17.55 -8.35
CA ARG A 162 -20.38 -17.41 -9.43
C ARG A 162 -20.61 -18.79 -10.09
N SER A 163 -21.43 -19.60 -9.46
CA SER A 163 -22.04 -20.75 -10.15
C SER A 163 -23.20 -20.23 -10.99
N PHE A 164 -22.98 -20.00 -12.27
CA PHE A 164 -24.07 -19.73 -13.22
C PHE A 164 -24.25 -20.94 -14.09
N MET A 165 -25.47 -21.52 -14.09
CA MET A 165 -25.90 -22.63 -14.93
C MET A 165 -24.99 -23.87 -14.94
N GLY A 166 -24.70 -24.46 -13.79
CA GLY A 166 -24.06 -25.79 -13.71
C GLY A 166 -22.56 -25.86 -14.07
N ASN A 167 -21.97 -24.81 -14.56
CA ASN A 167 -20.52 -24.69 -14.72
C ASN A 167 -19.90 -24.20 -13.42
N LYS A 168 -18.85 -24.89 -12.93
CA LYS A 168 -18.01 -24.39 -11.82
C LYS A 168 -17.38 -23.05 -12.24
N GLY A 169 -18.05 -21.95 -11.89
CA GLY A 169 -17.61 -20.60 -12.22
C GLY A 169 -16.26 -20.26 -11.59
N GLN A 170 -15.55 -19.32 -12.16
CA GLN A 170 -14.33 -18.79 -11.55
C GLN A 170 -14.68 -18.13 -10.22
N SER A 171 -14.03 -18.56 -9.13
CA SER A 171 -14.18 -17.89 -7.85
C SER A 171 -13.47 -16.54 -7.89
N PHE A 172 -14.20 -15.49 -7.56
CA PHE A 172 -13.68 -14.13 -7.39
C PHE A 172 -13.58 -13.82 -5.90
N ASN A 173 -12.64 -12.96 -5.54
CA ASN A 173 -12.63 -12.36 -4.22
C ASN A 173 -13.20 -10.96 -4.33
N ARG A 174 -14.20 -10.66 -3.47
CA ARG A 174 -14.66 -9.30 -3.27
C ARG A 174 -13.80 -8.68 -2.18
N PHE A 175 -13.17 -7.56 -2.49
CA PHE A 175 -12.31 -6.82 -1.60
C PHE A 175 -13.02 -5.56 -1.12
N ARG A 176 -12.86 -5.24 0.16
CA ARG A 176 -13.30 -3.98 0.77
C ARG A 176 -12.25 -3.56 1.79
N ARG A 177 -11.95 -2.27 1.83
CA ARG A 177 -11.14 -1.71 2.91
C ARG A 177 -11.95 -1.70 4.21
N TYR A 178 -11.31 -2.02 5.33
CA TYR A 178 -11.95 -1.79 6.63
C TYR A 178 -12.14 -0.29 6.86
N LYS A 179 -13.35 0.13 7.27
CA LYS A 179 -13.58 1.50 7.70
C LYS A 179 -13.00 1.69 9.11
N PRO A 180 -12.39 2.85 9.43
CA PRO A 180 -11.81 3.10 10.76
C PRO A 180 -12.78 2.84 11.91
N ALA A 181 -14.07 3.18 11.74
CA ALA A 181 -15.12 2.91 12.72
C ALA A 181 -15.34 1.39 12.95
N GLU A 182 -15.24 0.56 11.92
CA GLU A 182 -15.41 -0.90 12.05
C GLU A 182 -14.23 -1.52 12.78
N LEU A 183 -13.01 -1.01 12.58
CA LEU A 183 -11.81 -1.43 13.30
C LEU A 183 -11.89 -1.07 14.79
N LEU A 184 -12.42 0.10 15.13
CA LEU A 184 -12.66 0.50 16.53
C LEU A 184 -13.71 -0.41 17.18
N LEU A 185 -14.80 -0.72 16.51
CA LEU A 185 -15.84 -1.61 17.01
C LEU A 185 -15.32 -3.03 17.24
N LEU A 186 -14.55 -3.58 16.29
CA LEU A 186 -13.92 -4.89 16.43
C LEU A 186 -12.90 -4.92 17.59
N ARG A 187 -12.13 -3.85 17.79
CA ARG A 187 -11.22 -3.72 18.93
C ARG A 187 -11.97 -3.64 20.26
N CYS A 188 -13.05 -2.88 20.34
CA CYS A 188 -13.88 -2.80 21.53
C CYS A 188 -14.53 -4.15 21.87
N ILE A 189 -15.08 -4.87 20.89
CA ILE A 189 -15.65 -6.21 21.09
C ILE A 189 -14.57 -7.19 21.54
N LEU A 190 -13.38 -7.17 20.95
CA LEU A 190 -12.28 -8.04 21.34
C LEU A 190 -11.81 -7.77 22.77
N LEU A 191 -11.73 -6.50 23.18
CA LEU A 191 -11.37 -6.10 24.54
C LEU A 191 -12.45 -6.52 25.55
N MET A 192 -13.73 -6.40 25.21
CA MET A 192 -14.83 -6.88 26.05
C MET A 192 -14.80 -8.41 26.22
N LEU A 193 -14.53 -9.15 25.15
CA LEU A 193 -14.39 -10.62 25.20
C LEU A 193 -13.18 -11.05 26.04
N LEU A 194 -12.04 -10.37 25.93
CA LEU A 194 -10.87 -10.65 26.75
C LEU A 194 -11.05 -10.29 28.22
N SER A 195 -11.80 -9.23 28.53
CA SER A 195 -12.13 -8.86 29.91
C SER A 195 -13.11 -9.84 30.57
N SER A 196 -14.05 -10.41 29.80
CA SER A 196 -14.98 -11.43 30.31
C SER A 196 -14.32 -12.80 30.57
N LEU A 197 -13.19 -13.09 29.93
CA LEU A 197 -12.42 -14.32 30.17
C LEU A 197 -11.46 -14.21 31.36
N ASN A 198 -11.21 -13.00 31.86
CA ASN A 198 -10.29 -12.74 32.98
C ASN A 198 -11.01 -12.42 34.31
N THR A 199 -12.32 -12.66 34.44
CA THR A 199 -12.99 -12.61 35.77
C THR A 199 -12.70 -13.89 36.52
N PRO A 200 -11.90 -13.86 37.62
CA PRO A 200 -11.75 -15.02 38.49
C PRO A 200 -13.09 -15.32 39.16
N VAL A 201 -13.49 -16.59 39.14
CA VAL A 201 -14.59 -17.14 39.91
C VAL A 201 -14.19 -17.20 41.41
#